data_dfcf4e50002b6b1dbf973b48b1d0d89f
#
_entry.id   dfcf4e50002b6b1dbf973b48b1d0d89f
#
_cell.length_a   1.000
_cell.length_b   1.000
_cell.length_c   1.000
_cell.angle_alpha   90.00
_cell.angle_beta   90.00
_cell.angle_gamma   90.00
#
_symmetry.space_group_name_H-M   'P 1'
#
loop_
_entity.id
_entity.type
_entity.pdbx_description
1 polymer ?
#
loop_
_entity_poly.entity_id
_entity_poly.type
_entity_poly.pdbx_seq_one_letter_code
_entity_poly.pdbx_strand_id
1 'polypeptide(L)'
;MASVTFHIGLHKTGTTFLQKQVFPAMEGVHTFLNSNSLWELFGPREGERIIISCERLSGFPFSGAWADQGKLCITNISRMFPNPKCIIGFREHDALVRSLYKQHLHEGGGIEPRRVFSSRRLWHDKFR
;
A
#
# COMPACT_ATOMS: atom_id res chain seq x y z
N MET A 1 -25.22 -2.18 -4.36
CA MET A 1 -24.03 -1.64 -3.62
C MET A 1 -22.83 -1.59 -4.55
N ALA A 2 -21.99 -0.56 -4.43
CA ALA A 2 -20.74 -0.49 -5.18
C ALA A 2 -19.77 -1.62 -4.77
N SER A 3 -19.00 -2.14 -5.73
CA SER A 3 -17.93 -3.10 -5.47
C SER A 3 -16.62 -2.33 -5.28
N VAL A 4 -16.08 -2.32 -4.07
CA VAL A 4 -14.85 -1.60 -3.74
C VAL A 4 -13.69 -2.58 -3.63
N THR A 5 -12.61 -2.29 -4.36
CA THR A 5 -11.36 -3.03 -4.33
C THR A 5 -10.24 -2.11 -3.85
N PHE A 6 -9.55 -2.51 -2.80
CA PHE A 6 -8.37 -1.81 -2.30
C PHE A 6 -7.11 -2.45 -2.89
N HIS A 7 -6.33 -1.68 -3.63
CA HIS A 7 -4.98 -2.06 -3.99
C HIS A 7 -4.01 -1.53 -2.93
N ILE A 8 -3.63 -2.42 -2.05
CA ILE A 8 -2.70 -2.18 -0.95
C ILE A 8 -1.32 -2.60 -1.45
N GLY A 9 -0.66 -1.71 -2.19
CA GLY A 9 0.70 -2.00 -2.66
C GLY A 9 1.67 -2.03 -1.50
N LEU A 10 2.39 -3.13 -1.30
CA LEU A 10 3.65 -3.03 -0.59
C LEU A 10 4.57 -2.13 -1.41
N HIS A 11 5.36 -1.29 -0.74
CA HIS A 11 6.30 -0.41 -1.43
C HIS A 11 7.19 -1.21 -2.39
N LYS A 12 7.48 -0.64 -3.57
CA LYS A 12 8.35 -1.24 -4.59
C LYS A 12 7.84 -2.55 -5.24
N THR A 13 6.54 -2.76 -5.27
CA THR A 13 5.90 -3.94 -5.92
C THR A 13 5.25 -3.62 -7.27
N GLY A 14 5.65 -2.52 -7.92
CA GLY A 14 5.11 -2.14 -9.23
C GLY A 14 3.82 -1.31 -9.16
N THR A 15 3.48 -0.76 -8.02
CA THR A 15 2.27 0.06 -7.80
C THR A 15 2.15 1.19 -8.80
N THR A 16 3.23 1.90 -9.09
CA THR A 16 3.24 3.00 -10.09
C THR A 16 2.84 2.54 -11.49
N PHE A 17 3.27 1.34 -11.90
CA PHE A 17 2.86 0.77 -13.19
C PHE A 17 1.36 0.48 -13.22
N LEU A 18 0.85 -0.17 -12.17
CA LEU A 18 -0.58 -0.46 -12.05
C LEU A 18 -1.41 0.83 -12.04
N GLN A 19 -1.00 1.83 -11.29
CA GLN A 19 -1.68 3.11 -11.18
C GLN A 19 -1.68 3.94 -12.48
N LYS A 20 -0.59 3.90 -13.24
CA LYS A 20 -0.44 4.73 -14.44
C LYS A 20 -0.86 4.06 -15.73
N GLN A 21 -0.77 2.73 -15.81
CA GLN A 21 -0.95 2.00 -17.06
C GLN A 21 -2.15 1.05 -17.01
N VAL A 22 -2.37 0.37 -15.90
CA VAL A 22 -3.36 -0.71 -15.83
C VAL A 22 -4.73 -0.20 -15.39
N PHE A 23 -4.80 0.40 -14.20
CA PHE A 23 -6.09 0.82 -13.64
C PHE A 23 -6.83 1.87 -14.49
N PRO A 24 -6.17 2.88 -15.08
CA PRO A 24 -6.86 3.85 -15.95
C PRO A 24 -7.38 3.24 -17.25
N ALA A 25 -6.81 2.12 -17.71
CA ALA A 25 -7.25 1.41 -18.92
C ALA A 25 -8.43 0.45 -18.67
N MET A 26 -8.84 0.26 -17.42
CA MET A 26 -9.95 -0.65 -17.08
C MET A 26 -11.29 0.03 -17.34
N GLU A 27 -12.05 -0.48 -18.30
CA GLU A 27 -13.38 0.03 -18.61
C GLU A 27 -14.40 -0.20 -17.49
N GLY A 28 -15.22 0.80 -17.21
CA GLY A 28 -16.27 0.76 -16.20
C GLY A 28 -15.75 0.64 -14.77
N VAL A 29 -14.53 1.10 -14.51
CA VAL A 29 -13.90 1.15 -13.20
C VAL A 29 -13.48 2.58 -12.87
N HIS A 30 -13.93 3.08 -11.73
CA HIS A 30 -13.44 4.34 -11.19
C HIS A 30 -12.20 4.10 -10.33
N THR A 31 -11.12 4.83 -10.61
CA THR A 31 -9.85 4.66 -9.89
C THR A 31 -9.49 5.89 -9.07
N PHE A 32 -9.21 5.66 -7.78
CA PHE A 32 -8.72 6.69 -6.86
C PHE A 32 -7.27 6.38 -6.51
N LEU A 33 -6.35 7.25 -6.93
CA LEU A 33 -4.92 7.02 -6.83
C LEU A 33 -4.31 7.95 -5.77
N ASN A 34 -3.76 7.38 -4.71
CA ASN A 34 -3.08 8.12 -3.64
C ASN A 34 -3.91 9.29 -3.08
N SER A 35 -5.22 9.21 -3.22
CA SER A 35 -6.13 10.29 -2.85
C SER A 35 -6.19 10.46 -1.35
N ASN A 36 -6.01 11.69 -0.88
CA ASN A 36 -6.36 12.11 0.48
C ASN A 36 -7.87 12.37 0.60
N SER A 37 -8.59 12.37 -0.49
CA SER A 37 -10.02 12.67 -0.54
C SER A 37 -10.84 11.38 -0.47
N LEU A 38 -10.86 10.75 0.69
CA LEU A 38 -11.85 9.72 1.00
C LEU A 38 -13.29 10.25 0.84
N TRP A 39 -13.47 11.55 0.85
CA TRP A 39 -14.77 12.23 0.70
C TRP A 39 -15.46 11.96 -0.64
N GLU A 40 -14.71 11.73 -1.70
CA GLU A 40 -15.25 11.33 -3.01
C GLU A 40 -15.85 9.92 -3.00
N LEU A 41 -15.51 9.13 -1.97
CA LEU A 41 -16.00 7.77 -1.77
C LEU A 41 -17.34 7.69 -1.05
N PHE A 42 -17.77 8.76 -0.38
CA PHE A 42 -19.02 8.76 0.39
C PHE A 42 -20.29 8.93 -0.47
N GLY A 43 -20.16 8.88 -1.79
CA GLY A 43 -21.26 8.84 -2.72
C GLY A 43 -21.14 7.71 -3.75
N PRO A 44 -20.79 6.45 -3.39
CA PRO A 44 -20.70 5.40 -4.39
C PRO A 44 -22.07 5.19 -5.01
N ARG A 45 -22.14 5.39 -6.31
CA ARG A 45 -23.36 5.12 -7.09
C ARG A 45 -23.56 3.61 -7.15
N GLU A 46 -24.81 3.20 -7.07
CA GLU A 46 -25.15 1.79 -7.11
C GLU A 46 -24.65 1.15 -8.41
N GLY A 47 -24.02 -0.02 -8.32
CA GLY A 47 -23.46 -0.74 -9.47
C GLY A 47 -22.04 -0.35 -9.90
N GLU A 48 -21.45 0.69 -9.33
CA GLU A 48 -20.08 1.09 -9.68
C GLU A 48 -19.02 0.11 -9.16
N ARG A 49 -17.97 -0.08 -9.98
CA ARG A 49 -16.74 -0.77 -9.60
C ARG A 49 -15.67 0.27 -9.29
N ILE A 50 -15.12 0.23 -8.10
CA ILE A 50 -14.17 1.22 -7.60
C ILE A 50 -12.86 0.54 -7.22
N ILE A 51 -11.73 1.08 -7.67
CA ILE A 51 -10.39 0.70 -7.20
C ILE A 51 -9.78 1.88 -6.44
N ILE A 52 -9.42 1.64 -5.20
CA ILE A 52 -8.67 2.57 -4.36
C ILE A 52 -7.24 2.05 -4.26
N SER A 53 -6.31 2.75 -4.89
CA SER A 53 -4.91 2.35 -4.90
C SER A 53 -4.06 3.33 -4.11
N CYS A 54 -3.51 2.87 -2.99
CA CYS A 54 -2.65 3.68 -2.14
C CYS A 54 -1.61 2.81 -1.43
N GLU A 55 -0.33 3.06 -1.68
CA GLU A 55 0.78 2.33 -1.03
C GLU A 55 0.80 2.54 0.50
N ARG A 56 0.36 3.70 0.98
CA ARG A 56 0.34 4.02 2.40
C ARG A 56 -0.62 3.16 3.22
N LEU A 57 -1.56 2.47 2.57
CA LEU A 57 -2.45 1.53 3.25
C LEU A 57 -1.69 0.32 3.83
N SER A 58 -0.51 0.01 3.32
CA SER A 58 0.39 -1.00 3.90
C SER A 58 1.23 -0.49 5.08
N GLY A 59 1.14 0.80 5.40
CA GLY A 59 2.00 1.49 6.35
C GLY A 59 3.27 2.07 5.70
N PHE A 60 4.06 2.79 6.48
CA PHE A 60 5.29 3.42 6.01
C PHE A 60 6.51 2.55 6.38
N PRO A 61 7.26 2.02 5.40
CA PRO A 61 8.28 0.98 5.65
C PRO A 61 9.44 1.44 6.55
N PHE A 62 9.72 2.73 6.62
CA PHE A 62 10.79 3.27 7.46
C PHE A 62 10.28 3.71 8.85
N SER A 63 8.99 3.58 9.13
CA SER A 63 8.47 3.76 10.48
C SER A 63 8.69 2.50 11.29
N GLY A 64 9.09 2.62 12.54
CA GLY A 64 9.20 1.47 13.46
C GLY A 64 7.86 0.75 13.73
N ALA A 65 6.75 1.28 13.22
CA ALA A 65 5.39 0.80 13.42
C ALA A 65 4.72 0.35 12.10
N TRP A 66 5.48 -0.01 11.08
CA TRP A 66 4.93 -0.35 9.77
C TRP A 66 3.81 -1.40 9.81
N ALA A 67 4.08 -2.54 10.45
CA ALA A 67 3.10 -3.63 10.54
C ALA A 67 1.83 -3.21 11.29
N ASP A 68 1.97 -2.42 12.36
CA ASP A 68 0.82 -1.95 13.15
C ASP A 68 -0.01 -0.93 12.37
N GLN A 69 0.64 -0.06 11.60
CA GLN A 69 -0.05 0.88 10.70
C GLN A 69 -0.84 0.15 9.61
N GLY A 70 -0.24 -0.85 8.95
CA GLY A 70 -0.92 -1.67 7.94
C GLY A 70 -2.11 -2.42 8.54
N LYS A 71 -1.93 -3.04 9.71
CA LYS A 71 -3.01 -3.74 10.43
C LYS A 71 -4.17 -2.80 10.77
N LEU A 72 -3.86 -1.59 11.25
CA LEU A 72 -4.88 -0.59 11.57
C LEU A 72 -5.66 -0.16 10.31
N CYS A 73 -4.97 0.09 9.21
CA CYS A 73 -5.59 0.44 7.94
C CYS A 73 -6.55 -0.67 7.46
N ILE A 74 -6.12 -1.92 7.45
CA ILE A 74 -6.94 -3.06 7.03
C ILE A 74 -8.16 -3.22 7.95
N THR A 75 -7.96 -3.08 9.27
CA THR A 75 -9.06 -3.14 10.23
C THR A 75 -10.11 -2.04 9.98
N ASN A 76 -9.67 -0.82 9.70
CA ASN A 76 -10.59 0.28 9.40
C ASN A 76 -11.33 0.05 8.06
N ILE A 77 -10.63 -0.40 7.01
CA ILE A 77 -11.24 -0.76 5.73
C ILE A 77 -12.35 -1.81 5.93
N SER A 78 -12.07 -2.88 6.70
CA SER A 78 -13.05 -3.95 6.94
C SER A 78 -14.27 -3.50 7.73
N ARG A 79 -14.13 -2.46 8.57
CA ARG A 79 -15.24 -1.87 9.32
C ARG A 79 -16.08 -0.90 8.49
N MET A 80 -15.45 -0.17 7.57
CA MET A 80 -16.10 0.88 6.78
C MET A 80 -16.78 0.33 5.51
N PHE A 81 -16.27 -0.76 4.95
CA PHE A 81 -16.75 -1.30 3.69
C PHE A 81 -17.22 -2.75 3.86
N PRO A 82 -18.46 -3.07 3.49
CA PRO A 82 -18.94 -4.46 3.52
C PRO A 82 -18.25 -5.27 2.41
N ASN A 83 -17.59 -6.36 2.79
CA ASN A 83 -16.91 -7.29 1.87
C ASN A 83 -15.90 -6.63 0.91
N PRO A 84 -14.93 -5.83 1.41
CA PRO A 84 -13.96 -5.18 0.55
C PRO A 84 -13.05 -6.23 -0.09
N LYS A 85 -12.77 -6.06 -1.38
CA LYS A 85 -11.75 -6.85 -2.06
C LYS A 85 -10.39 -6.20 -1.84
N CYS A 86 -9.34 -7.00 -1.67
CA CYS A 86 -7.99 -6.50 -1.52
C CYS A 86 -7.05 -7.13 -2.57
N ILE A 87 -6.27 -6.30 -3.23
CA ILE A 87 -5.16 -6.69 -4.10
C ILE A 87 -3.88 -6.32 -3.36
N ILE A 88 -3.00 -7.29 -3.13
CA ILE A 88 -1.71 -7.07 -2.47
C ILE A 88 -0.61 -7.60 -3.37
N GLY A 89 0.32 -6.72 -3.74
CA GLY A 89 1.52 -7.11 -4.48
C GLY A 89 2.63 -7.55 -3.53
N PHE A 90 3.30 -8.65 -3.85
CA PHE A 90 4.48 -9.12 -3.13
C PHE A 90 5.70 -9.06 -4.04
N ARG A 91 6.86 -8.91 -3.45
CA ARG A 91 8.15 -8.97 -4.12
C ARG A 91 9.08 -9.86 -3.31
N GLU A 92 10.00 -10.52 -4.00
CA GLU A 92 11.07 -11.27 -3.36
C GLU A 92 11.83 -10.36 -2.38
N HIS A 93 12.14 -10.91 -1.20
CA HIS A 93 12.62 -10.14 -0.05
C HIS A 93 13.90 -9.34 -0.33
N ASP A 94 14.92 -9.99 -0.90
CA ASP A 94 16.20 -9.32 -1.17
C ASP A 94 16.04 -8.21 -2.23
N ALA A 95 15.22 -8.44 -3.24
CA ALA A 95 14.91 -7.45 -4.26
C ALA A 95 14.12 -6.26 -3.68
N LEU A 96 13.22 -6.52 -2.71
CA LEU A 96 12.50 -5.50 -1.97
C LEU A 96 13.46 -4.63 -1.15
N VAL A 97 14.31 -5.25 -0.33
CA VAL A 97 15.28 -4.57 0.52
C VAL A 97 16.22 -3.69 -0.30
N ARG A 98 16.79 -4.23 -1.40
CA ARG A 98 17.66 -3.45 -2.30
C ARG A 98 16.93 -2.26 -2.91
N SER A 99 15.68 -2.43 -3.29
CA SER A 99 14.88 -1.36 -3.89
C SER A 99 14.51 -0.26 -2.90
N LEU A 100 14.17 -0.63 -1.66
CA LEU A 100 13.94 0.31 -0.56
C LEU A 100 15.21 1.08 -0.21
N TYR A 101 16.35 0.41 -0.17
CA TYR A 101 17.63 1.05 0.09
C TYR A 101 17.99 2.08 -0.99
N LYS A 102 17.82 1.73 -2.27
CA LYS A 102 18.02 2.69 -3.36
C LYS A 102 17.13 3.92 -3.21
N GLN A 103 15.87 3.74 -2.85
CA GLN A 103 14.95 4.85 -2.60
C GLN A 103 15.43 5.71 -1.43
N HIS A 104 15.84 5.10 -0.32
CA HIS A 104 16.38 5.80 0.84
C HIS A 104 17.56 6.71 0.46
N LEU A 105 18.50 6.22 -0.36
CA LEU A 105 19.62 7.00 -0.87
C LEU A 105 19.14 8.17 -1.75
N HIS A 106 18.19 7.94 -2.65
CA HIS A 106 17.65 8.98 -3.53
C HIS A 106 16.90 10.09 -2.75
N GLU A 107 16.34 9.75 -1.60
CA GLU A 107 15.66 10.69 -0.71
C GLU A 107 16.61 11.40 0.25
N GLY A 108 17.92 11.27 0.05
CA GLY A 108 18.96 11.94 0.87
C GLY A 108 19.36 11.17 2.13
N GLY A 109 19.01 9.90 2.22
CA GLY A 109 19.41 9.04 3.33
C GLY A 109 20.91 8.70 3.33
N GLY A 110 21.44 8.35 4.50
CA GLY A 110 22.85 8.00 4.69
C GLY A 110 23.25 6.67 4.02
N ILE A 111 24.55 6.51 3.78
CA ILE A 111 25.12 5.40 2.99
C ILE A 111 25.14 4.05 3.74
N GLU A 112 24.94 4.01 5.06
CA GLU A 112 25.04 2.76 5.83
C GLU A 112 23.74 1.93 5.84
N PRO A 113 23.64 0.86 5.02
CA PRO A 113 22.45 0.00 4.98
C PRO A 113 22.16 -0.66 6.32
N ARG A 114 23.21 -1.02 7.07
CA ARG A 114 23.09 -1.71 8.36
C ARG A 114 22.32 -0.90 9.40
N ARG A 115 22.37 0.43 9.38
CA ARG A 115 21.59 1.27 10.30
C ARG A 115 20.14 1.40 9.90
N VAL A 116 19.84 1.39 8.60
CA VAL A 116 18.49 1.50 8.06
C VAL A 116 17.69 0.22 8.31
N PHE A 117 18.34 -0.95 8.23
CA PHE A 117 17.69 -2.26 8.31
C PHE A 117 18.07 -3.07 9.55
N SER A 118 19.02 -2.61 10.39
CA SER A 118 19.52 -3.36 11.56
C SER A 118 18.82 -3.05 12.88
N SER A 119 17.75 -2.28 12.87
CA SER A 119 16.92 -2.28 14.06
C SER A 119 16.32 -3.69 14.20
N ARG A 120 16.96 -4.53 15.00
CA ARG A 120 16.53 -5.89 15.36
C ARG A 120 15.06 -5.97 15.79
N ARG A 121 14.42 -4.83 16.06
CA ARG A 121 13.00 -4.69 16.37
C ARG A 121 12.05 -4.88 15.17
N LEU A 122 12.54 -4.82 13.93
CA LEU A 122 11.66 -4.92 12.76
C LEU A 122 11.35 -6.35 12.33
N TRP A 123 12.20 -7.35 12.67
CA TRP A 123 12.08 -8.68 12.06
C TRP A 123 12.05 -9.86 13.03
N HIS A 124 12.52 -9.74 14.28
CA HIS A 124 12.66 -10.91 15.16
C HIS A 124 11.59 -11.12 16.21
N ASP A 125 10.84 -10.09 16.63
CA ASP A 125 9.95 -10.21 17.78
C ASP A 125 8.47 -10.43 17.44
N LYS A 126 8.09 -10.49 16.17
CA LYS A 126 6.67 -10.59 15.77
C LYS A 126 6.29 -11.86 14.98
N PHE A 127 7.22 -12.81 14.80
CA PHE A 127 6.93 -14.10 14.16
C PHE A 127 7.21 -15.30 15.08
N ARG A 128 7.14 -15.07 16.39
CA ARG A 128 7.01 -16.15 17.39
C ARG A 128 5.61 -16.19 17.95
#